data_0bed0cd0edc4da4115dce4b573873e00
#
_entry.id   0bed0cd0edc4da4115dce4b573873e00
#
_cell.length_a   1.000
_cell.length_b   1.000
_cell.length_c   1.000
_cell.angle_alpha   90.00
_cell.angle_beta   90.00
_cell.angle_gamma   90.00
#
_symmetry.space_group_name_H-M   'P 1'
#
loop_
_entity.id
_entity.type
_entity.pdbx_description
1 polymer ?
#
loop_
_entity_poly.entity_id
_entity_poly.type
_entity_poly.pdbx_seq_one_letter_code
_entity_poly.pdbx_strand_id
1 'polypeptide(L)'
;MTLVSGTHGAHGATYRDRGGRQVVDHYGKPERVGKAVRNVVGTIEMGYGVLAITGDDRVEFVDNVVSNRIPSEDGQGVYALLLDPQGRIETDMYVYNAAERLLVFLPPERTEAVAEDWSSKVFIQDVAVDDVSEEFGVFGVHGPKSTEKVASVLGGPGAPEKPLSFVRGSMVDAGVTVIAIDAPLGEEGYEVVCAADDAADVFDTLINRGLNAATFGYRTWDALSVEAGTPLFEYELAGTVPNVLGLRNALDFEKGCYVGQEVVSRVENQGRPSRRLVGLELDGLADAVAGIDGDAEPDRYEELLPTGGAAVFAGDEAIGEVTRAVVGPATGEPLALALVGFDADLAGLSVRLAGDECEATHAELPFVDGSARSGRLPTYSDA
;
A
#
# COMPACT_ATOMS: atom_id res chain seq x y z
N MET A 1 -5.58 -1.52 18.46
CA MET A 1 -7.04 -1.25 18.42
C MET A 1 -7.27 -0.02 17.56
N THR A 2 -8.37 0.09 16.81
CA THR A 2 -8.66 1.32 16.03
C THR A 2 -8.91 2.49 16.99
N LEU A 3 -8.46 3.69 16.63
CA LEU A 3 -8.64 4.89 17.45
C LEU A 3 -10.09 5.38 17.47
N VAL A 4 -10.81 5.13 16.37
CA VAL A 4 -12.20 5.61 16.19
C VAL A 4 -13.23 4.47 16.19
N SER A 5 -13.01 3.46 17.04
CA SER A 5 -13.85 2.25 17.14
C SER A 5 -15.34 2.54 17.35
N GLY A 6 -15.68 3.60 18.08
CA GLY A 6 -17.07 4.03 18.28
C GLY A 6 -17.75 4.46 16.98
N THR A 7 -17.08 5.23 16.15
CA THR A 7 -17.58 5.66 14.82
C THR A 7 -17.68 4.46 13.88
N HIS A 8 -16.66 3.60 13.84
CA HIS A 8 -16.68 2.40 13.03
C HIS A 8 -17.85 1.47 13.41
N GLY A 9 -18.06 1.24 14.72
CA GLY A 9 -19.17 0.43 15.21
C GLY A 9 -20.55 0.99 14.82
N ALA A 10 -20.71 2.32 14.87
CA ALA A 10 -21.95 2.99 14.44
C ALA A 10 -22.22 2.82 12.93
N HIS A 11 -21.18 2.63 12.11
CA HIS A 11 -21.28 2.36 10.68
C HIS A 11 -21.31 0.87 10.33
N GLY A 12 -21.36 -0.04 11.30
CA GLY A 12 -21.46 -1.49 11.08
C GLY A 12 -20.16 -2.13 10.58
N ALA A 13 -19.01 -1.66 11.06
CA ALA A 13 -17.71 -2.20 10.69
C ALA A 13 -17.50 -3.65 11.15
N THR A 14 -16.95 -4.46 10.27
CA THR A 14 -16.33 -5.75 10.57
C THR A 14 -14.82 -5.56 10.64
N TYR A 15 -14.15 -6.29 11.53
CA TYR A 15 -12.73 -6.11 11.80
C TYR A 15 -11.93 -7.36 11.45
N ARG A 16 -10.67 -7.17 11.08
CA ARG A 16 -9.68 -8.24 10.94
C ARG A 16 -8.36 -7.86 11.63
N ASP A 17 -7.53 -8.84 11.91
CA ASP A 17 -6.15 -8.61 12.29
C ASP A 17 -5.30 -8.33 11.05
N ARG A 18 -4.43 -7.33 11.14
CA ARG A 18 -3.43 -7.01 10.12
C ARG A 18 -2.12 -6.70 10.83
N GLY A 19 -1.20 -7.66 10.77
CA GLY A 19 0.10 -7.52 11.41
C GLY A 19 0.02 -7.28 12.93
N GLY A 20 -0.89 -7.93 13.63
CA GLY A 20 -1.11 -7.76 15.08
C GLY A 20 -1.93 -6.53 15.45
N ARG A 21 -2.34 -5.70 14.48
CA ARG A 21 -3.21 -4.54 14.69
C ARG A 21 -4.62 -4.85 14.19
N GLN A 22 -5.63 -4.58 15.03
CA GLN A 22 -7.02 -4.68 14.60
C GLN A 22 -7.36 -3.51 13.69
N VAL A 23 -7.82 -3.79 12.48
CA VAL A 23 -8.22 -2.82 11.47
C VAL A 23 -9.64 -3.11 10.97
N VAL A 24 -10.28 -2.13 10.33
CA VAL A 24 -11.58 -2.36 9.69
C VAL A 24 -11.39 -3.19 8.42
N ASP A 25 -12.08 -4.33 8.34
CA ASP A 25 -12.13 -5.15 7.13
C ASP A 25 -13.09 -4.56 6.10
N HIS A 26 -14.36 -4.39 6.47
CA HIS A 26 -15.40 -3.78 5.62
C HIS A 26 -16.56 -3.20 6.43
N TYR A 27 -17.45 -2.47 5.73
CA TYR A 27 -18.72 -1.94 6.26
C TYR A 27 -19.94 -2.55 5.53
N GLY A 28 -19.86 -3.82 5.16
CA GLY A 28 -20.92 -4.57 4.50
C GLY A 28 -20.62 -4.90 3.03
N LYS A 29 -20.75 -3.98 2.11
CA LYS A 29 -20.66 -4.23 0.65
C LYS A 29 -19.36 -3.68 0.04
N PRO A 30 -18.22 -4.35 0.20
CA PRO A 30 -16.90 -3.83 -0.24
C PRO A 30 -16.85 -3.53 -1.74
N GLU A 31 -17.53 -4.31 -2.61
CA GLU A 31 -17.54 -4.10 -4.06
C GLU A 31 -18.26 -2.79 -4.43
N ARG A 32 -19.39 -2.49 -3.78
CA ARG A 32 -20.12 -1.23 -3.97
C ARG A 32 -19.33 -0.03 -3.47
N VAL A 33 -18.68 -0.20 -2.32
CA VAL A 33 -17.83 0.83 -1.72
C VAL A 33 -16.62 1.08 -2.61
N GLY A 34 -15.98 0.03 -3.15
CA GLY A 34 -14.88 0.16 -4.11
C GLY A 34 -15.28 0.96 -5.36
N LYS A 35 -16.48 0.72 -5.91
CA LYS A 35 -17.03 1.56 -7.01
C LYS A 35 -17.25 3.01 -6.60
N ALA A 36 -17.67 3.28 -5.35
CA ALA A 36 -17.83 4.63 -4.85
C ALA A 36 -16.48 5.35 -4.71
N VAL A 37 -15.44 4.66 -4.24
CA VAL A 37 -14.06 5.18 -4.18
C VAL A 37 -13.56 5.52 -5.59
N ARG A 38 -13.70 4.61 -6.56
CA ARG A 38 -13.28 4.82 -7.96
C ARG A 38 -14.01 5.99 -8.64
N ASN A 39 -15.27 6.20 -8.33
CA ASN A 39 -16.08 7.22 -9.01
C ASN A 39 -16.08 8.58 -8.31
N VAL A 40 -15.83 8.62 -7.01
CA VAL A 40 -15.94 9.84 -6.20
C VAL A 40 -14.78 9.94 -5.21
N VAL A 41 -14.98 9.47 -3.99
CA VAL A 41 -13.99 9.51 -2.90
C VAL A 41 -14.39 8.58 -1.75
N GLY A 42 -13.40 7.94 -1.14
CA GLY A 42 -13.57 7.19 0.09
C GLY A 42 -12.54 7.58 1.14
N THR A 43 -12.82 7.21 2.39
CA THR A 43 -11.89 7.38 3.51
C THR A 43 -11.75 6.10 4.31
N ILE A 44 -10.52 5.85 4.81
CA ILE A 44 -10.13 4.66 5.56
C ILE A 44 -9.25 5.09 6.74
N GLU A 45 -9.39 4.43 7.91
CA GLU A 45 -8.39 4.51 8.97
C GLU A 45 -7.22 3.57 8.63
N MET A 46 -6.02 4.13 8.56
CA MET A 46 -4.80 3.39 8.23
C MET A 46 -4.22 2.70 9.46
N GLY A 47 -3.77 1.46 9.29
CA GLY A 47 -3.24 0.62 10.36
C GLY A 47 -1.70 0.63 10.43
N TYR A 48 -1.04 1.77 10.20
CA TYR A 48 0.42 1.85 10.26
C TYR A 48 0.97 1.68 11.68
N GLY A 49 2.19 1.12 11.76
CA GLY A 49 3.12 1.46 12.82
C GLY A 49 3.80 2.78 12.50
N VAL A 50 4.11 3.58 13.50
CA VAL A 50 4.74 4.90 13.32
C VAL A 50 5.95 5.00 14.25
N LEU A 51 7.14 5.24 13.68
CA LEU A 51 8.34 5.57 14.45
C LEU A 51 8.65 7.07 14.31
N ALA A 52 9.04 7.69 15.41
CA ALA A 52 9.64 9.01 15.44
C ALA A 52 11.16 8.88 15.62
N ILE A 53 11.92 9.46 14.68
CA ILE A 53 13.37 9.47 14.74
C ILE A 53 13.81 10.92 14.99
N THR A 54 14.47 11.18 16.12
CA THR A 54 14.90 12.50 16.57
C THR A 54 16.42 12.58 16.71
N GLY A 55 16.96 13.76 16.96
CA GLY A 55 18.39 14.02 17.08
C GLY A 55 19.00 14.67 15.83
N ASP A 56 20.18 15.25 15.96
CA ASP A 56 20.81 16.02 14.86
C ASP A 56 21.23 15.13 13.69
N ASP A 57 21.62 13.87 13.97
CA ASP A 57 22.11 12.92 12.97
C ASP A 57 20.99 12.06 12.34
N ARG A 58 19.70 12.28 12.64
CA ARG A 58 18.55 11.45 12.24
C ARG A 58 18.44 11.21 10.74
N VAL A 59 18.66 12.24 9.92
CA VAL A 59 18.56 12.14 8.46
C VAL A 59 19.67 11.25 7.90
N GLU A 60 20.91 11.50 8.31
CA GLU A 60 22.05 10.69 7.87
C GLU A 60 21.92 9.24 8.35
N PHE A 61 21.48 9.03 9.59
CA PHE A 61 21.29 7.69 10.14
C PHE A 61 20.28 6.88 9.32
N VAL A 62 19.07 7.42 9.07
CA VAL A 62 18.03 6.72 8.30
C VAL A 62 18.45 6.56 6.85
N ASP A 63 19.09 7.59 6.25
CA ASP A 63 19.63 7.49 4.89
C ASP A 63 20.62 6.32 4.73
N ASN A 64 21.44 6.02 5.71
CA ASN A 64 22.42 4.93 5.66
C ASN A 64 21.80 3.53 5.82
N VAL A 65 20.57 3.38 6.32
CA VAL A 65 19.97 2.07 6.58
C VAL A 65 18.87 1.68 5.58
N VAL A 66 18.32 2.61 4.81
CA VAL A 66 17.26 2.33 3.83
C VAL A 66 17.72 2.46 2.39
N SER A 67 16.94 1.92 1.45
CA SER A 67 17.28 1.82 0.03
C SER A 67 17.18 3.13 -0.77
N ASN A 68 16.47 4.13 -0.26
CA ASN A 68 16.22 5.39 -0.96
C ASN A 68 16.78 6.59 -0.17
N ARG A 69 17.00 7.71 -0.86
CA ARG A 69 17.55 8.92 -0.26
C ARG A 69 16.51 9.66 0.58
N ILE A 70 16.87 9.96 1.82
CA ILE A 70 15.98 10.68 2.73
C ILE A 70 16.00 12.18 2.41
N PRO A 71 14.83 12.83 2.22
CA PRO A 71 14.76 14.27 2.01
C PRO A 71 15.30 15.06 3.20
N SER A 72 16.12 16.07 2.91
CA SER A 72 16.65 16.99 3.95
C SER A 72 15.70 18.13 4.29
N GLU A 73 14.69 18.40 3.47
CA GLU A 73 13.76 19.52 3.62
C GLU A 73 12.49 19.10 4.36
N ASP A 74 12.03 19.98 5.25
CA ASP A 74 10.71 19.85 5.89
C ASP A 74 9.57 19.81 4.86
N GLY A 75 8.57 19.00 5.11
CA GLY A 75 7.40 18.89 4.22
C GLY A 75 7.57 17.89 3.08
N GLN A 76 8.66 17.13 3.05
CA GLN A 76 8.92 16.13 2.02
C GLN A 76 9.07 14.73 2.61
N GLY A 77 8.74 13.72 1.81
CA GLY A 77 8.90 12.32 2.16
C GLY A 77 9.38 11.49 0.99
N VAL A 78 9.64 10.23 1.29
CA VAL A 78 10.09 9.22 0.32
C VAL A 78 9.55 7.85 0.69
N TYR A 79 9.30 7.03 -0.32
CA TYR A 79 9.07 5.60 -0.17
C TYR A 79 10.40 4.86 -0.25
N ALA A 80 10.68 4.02 0.75
CA ALA A 80 11.95 3.32 0.88
C ALA A 80 11.76 1.89 1.40
N LEU A 81 12.80 1.07 1.27
CA LEU A 81 12.84 -0.31 1.73
C LEU A 81 13.96 -0.50 2.74
N LEU A 82 13.72 -1.31 3.76
CA LEU A 82 14.75 -1.92 4.57
C LEU A 82 15.03 -3.30 3.98
N LEU A 83 16.30 -3.59 3.68
CA LEU A 83 16.71 -4.84 3.04
C LEU A 83 17.64 -5.64 3.95
N ASP A 84 17.59 -6.97 3.79
CA ASP A 84 18.57 -7.88 4.36
C ASP A 84 19.88 -7.92 3.52
N PRO A 85 20.97 -8.54 4.00
CA PRO A 85 22.22 -8.67 3.25
C PRO A 85 22.08 -9.43 1.92
N GLN A 86 21.00 -10.20 1.71
CA GLN A 86 20.67 -10.90 0.49
C GLN A 86 19.83 -10.05 -0.48
N GLY A 87 19.59 -8.77 -0.13
CA GLY A 87 18.80 -7.83 -0.92
C GLY A 87 17.30 -8.08 -0.89
N ARG A 88 16.81 -8.85 0.07
CA ARG A 88 15.38 -9.12 0.24
C ARG A 88 14.74 -8.06 1.12
N ILE A 89 13.51 -7.71 0.81
CA ILE A 89 12.72 -6.73 1.55
C ILE A 89 12.37 -7.29 2.94
N GLU A 90 12.88 -6.65 3.98
CA GLU A 90 12.49 -6.89 5.38
C GLU A 90 11.23 -6.09 5.74
N THR A 91 11.12 -4.87 5.21
CA THR A 91 9.92 -4.03 5.28
C THR A 91 9.99 -2.91 4.25
N ASP A 92 8.84 -2.39 3.85
CA ASP A 92 8.70 -1.12 3.18
C ASP A 92 8.29 -0.03 4.17
N MET A 93 8.51 1.22 3.80
CA MET A 93 8.15 2.35 4.64
C MET A 93 8.04 3.66 3.87
N TYR A 94 7.24 4.56 4.40
CA TYR A 94 7.28 5.98 4.06
C TYR A 94 8.04 6.75 5.12
N VAL A 95 8.99 7.57 4.71
CA VAL A 95 9.79 8.40 5.62
C VAL A 95 9.52 9.87 5.29
N TYR A 96 8.98 10.61 6.24
CA TYR A 96 8.64 12.03 6.12
C TYR A 96 9.54 12.89 6.99
N ASN A 97 10.17 13.90 6.40
CA ASN A 97 10.95 14.89 7.16
C ASN A 97 10.01 15.96 7.72
N ALA A 98 9.79 15.92 9.03
CA ALA A 98 8.93 16.84 9.78
C ALA A 98 9.75 17.82 10.63
N ALA A 99 10.79 18.44 10.05
CA ALA A 99 11.74 19.37 10.65
C ALA A 99 12.54 18.76 11.81
N GLU A 100 12.01 18.79 13.04
CA GLU A 100 12.72 18.33 14.25
C GLU A 100 12.80 16.79 14.35
N ARG A 101 12.06 16.04 13.52
CA ARG A 101 12.00 14.59 13.51
C ARG A 101 11.72 14.03 12.13
N LEU A 102 12.10 12.78 11.91
CA LEU A 102 11.51 11.99 10.84
C LEU A 102 10.33 11.18 11.40
N LEU A 103 9.24 11.08 10.62
CA LEU A 103 8.15 10.14 10.88
C LEU A 103 8.26 9.01 9.87
N VAL A 104 8.32 7.78 10.37
CA VAL A 104 8.44 6.57 9.56
C VAL A 104 7.15 5.76 9.69
N PHE A 105 6.40 5.63 8.60
CA PHE A 105 5.18 4.84 8.53
C PHE A 105 5.50 3.50 7.88
N LEU A 106 5.21 2.41 8.57
CA LEU A 106 5.57 1.06 8.15
C LEU A 106 4.49 0.05 8.55
N PRO A 107 4.55 -1.21 8.04
CA PRO A 107 3.66 -2.28 8.49
C PRO A 107 3.74 -2.49 10.00
N PRO A 108 2.61 -2.60 10.70
CA PRO A 108 2.57 -2.62 12.17
C PRO A 108 3.36 -3.78 12.78
N GLU A 109 3.39 -4.96 12.14
CA GLU A 109 4.16 -6.13 12.57
C GLU A 109 5.69 -5.93 12.51
N ARG A 110 6.15 -4.87 11.85
CA ARG A 110 7.57 -4.57 11.69
C ARG A 110 8.07 -3.50 12.65
N THR A 111 7.16 -2.77 13.28
CA THR A 111 7.48 -1.57 14.07
C THR A 111 8.44 -1.85 15.21
N GLU A 112 8.13 -2.82 16.07
CA GLU A 112 8.97 -3.18 17.23
C GLU A 112 10.36 -3.66 16.77
N ALA A 113 10.40 -4.57 15.78
CA ALA A 113 11.66 -5.13 15.28
C ALA A 113 12.56 -4.06 14.64
N VAL A 114 11.99 -3.09 13.89
CA VAL A 114 12.74 -1.99 13.29
C VAL A 114 13.23 -1.02 14.38
N ALA A 115 12.39 -0.69 15.36
CA ALA A 115 12.76 0.20 16.46
C ALA A 115 13.93 -0.39 17.28
N GLU A 116 13.88 -1.69 17.61
CA GLU A 116 14.96 -2.38 18.35
C GLU A 116 16.24 -2.46 17.50
N ASP A 117 16.15 -2.87 16.24
CA ASP A 117 17.29 -2.98 15.35
C ASP A 117 17.99 -1.62 15.16
N TRP A 118 17.23 -0.57 14.86
CA TRP A 118 17.78 0.77 14.67
C TRP A 118 18.37 1.34 15.95
N SER A 119 17.70 1.21 17.09
CA SER A 119 18.24 1.63 18.39
C SER A 119 19.57 0.93 18.72
N SER A 120 19.71 -0.35 18.35
CA SER A 120 20.94 -1.12 18.57
C SER A 120 22.11 -0.65 17.69
N LYS A 121 21.84 0.03 16.60
CA LYS A 121 22.84 0.55 15.64
C LYS A 121 23.32 1.97 15.96
N VAL A 122 22.68 2.64 16.91
CA VAL A 122 23.10 3.97 17.39
C VAL A 122 24.26 3.81 18.37
N PHE A 123 25.45 4.33 18.04
CA PHE A 123 26.63 4.28 18.91
C PHE A 123 27.08 5.64 19.40
N ILE A 124 27.41 6.54 18.48
CA ILE A 124 27.96 7.89 18.76
C ILE A 124 27.10 9.01 18.16
N GLN A 125 26.16 8.62 17.32
CA GLN A 125 25.24 9.56 16.66
C GLN A 125 24.22 10.10 17.67
N ASP A 126 23.84 11.34 17.50
CA ASP A 126 22.71 11.93 18.20
C ASP A 126 21.41 11.52 17.51
N VAL A 127 20.91 10.34 17.89
CA VAL A 127 19.67 9.73 17.33
C VAL A 127 18.90 9.03 18.44
N ALA A 128 17.60 9.25 18.49
CA ALA A 128 16.66 8.46 19.29
C ALA A 128 15.57 7.91 18.37
N VAL A 129 15.11 6.69 18.67
CA VAL A 129 14.08 5.95 17.90
C VAL A 129 12.96 5.60 18.87
N ASP A 130 11.78 6.16 18.67
CA ASP A 130 10.63 5.98 19.54
C ASP A 130 9.44 5.44 18.75
N ASP A 131 8.74 4.42 19.27
CA ASP A 131 7.46 3.98 18.74
C ASP A 131 6.36 4.92 19.24
N VAL A 132 5.76 5.64 18.31
CA VAL A 132 4.69 6.63 18.54
C VAL A 132 3.38 6.25 17.86
N SER A 133 3.21 4.96 17.56
CA SER A 133 2.06 4.43 16.81
C SER A 133 0.71 4.77 17.44
N GLU A 134 0.65 4.89 18.76
CA GLU A 134 -0.58 5.21 19.51
C GLU A 134 -0.81 6.73 19.68
N GLU A 135 0.13 7.57 19.25
CA GLU A 135 0.02 9.03 19.37
C GLU A 135 -0.69 9.67 18.17
N PHE A 136 -0.82 8.94 17.06
CA PHE A 136 -1.34 9.47 15.80
C PHE A 136 -2.53 8.69 15.25
N GLY A 137 -3.56 9.42 14.79
CA GLY A 137 -4.56 8.94 13.84
C GLY A 137 -4.09 9.23 12.42
N VAL A 138 -4.18 8.23 11.54
CA VAL A 138 -3.85 8.35 10.12
C VAL A 138 -5.06 7.92 9.29
N PHE A 139 -5.57 8.81 8.45
CA PHE A 139 -6.76 8.58 7.64
C PHE A 139 -6.47 8.79 6.17
N GLY A 140 -6.65 7.73 5.36
CA GLY A 140 -6.55 7.80 3.90
C GLY A 140 -7.82 8.43 3.29
N VAL A 141 -7.64 9.28 2.29
CA VAL A 141 -8.70 9.88 1.46
C VAL A 141 -8.34 9.61 0.01
N HIS A 142 -9.10 8.76 -0.67
CA HIS A 142 -8.74 8.23 -2.00
C HIS A 142 -9.88 8.39 -3.00
N GLY A 143 -9.53 8.63 -4.24
CA GLY A 143 -10.47 8.71 -5.35
C GLY A 143 -10.32 9.99 -6.17
N PRO A 144 -10.94 10.09 -7.36
CA PRO A 144 -10.79 11.22 -8.29
C PRO A 144 -11.26 12.57 -7.72
N LYS A 145 -11.99 12.55 -6.60
CA LYS A 145 -12.44 13.75 -5.87
C LYS A 145 -11.71 13.96 -4.52
N SER A 146 -10.60 13.27 -4.29
CA SER A 146 -9.85 13.37 -3.02
C SER A 146 -9.30 14.79 -2.79
N THR A 147 -8.77 15.44 -3.84
CA THR A 147 -8.30 16.83 -3.78
C THR A 147 -9.43 17.80 -3.42
N GLU A 148 -10.60 17.67 -4.06
CA GLU A 148 -11.79 18.48 -3.76
C GLU A 148 -12.27 18.23 -2.32
N LYS A 149 -12.27 16.96 -1.90
CA LYS A 149 -12.65 16.57 -0.53
C LYS A 149 -11.74 17.22 0.51
N VAL A 150 -10.43 17.05 0.38
CA VAL A 150 -9.46 17.62 1.31
C VAL A 150 -9.55 19.14 1.33
N ALA A 151 -9.57 19.80 0.15
CA ALA A 151 -9.69 21.24 0.07
C ALA A 151 -10.96 21.81 0.71
N SER A 152 -12.05 21.02 0.75
CA SER A 152 -13.32 21.44 1.35
C SER A 152 -13.33 21.47 2.88
N VAL A 153 -12.37 20.79 3.54
CA VAL A 153 -12.32 20.64 5.01
C VAL A 153 -11.01 21.11 5.64
N LEU A 154 -9.95 21.30 4.84
CA LEU A 154 -8.65 21.76 5.32
C LEU A 154 -8.64 23.28 5.47
N GLY A 155 -8.37 23.75 6.68
CA GLY A 155 -8.05 25.14 6.97
C GLY A 155 -6.55 25.40 6.87
N GLY A 156 -6.15 26.47 6.17
CA GLY A 156 -4.74 26.83 5.99
C GLY A 156 -4.30 26.80 4.52
N PRO A 157 -3.06 26.30 4.23
CA PRO A 157 -2.59 26.15 2.87
C PRO A 157 -3.44 25.10 2.14
N GLY A 158 -3.53 25.19 0.82
CA GLY A 158 -4.20 24.17 0.00
C GLY A 158 -3.60 22.78 0.18
N ALA A 159 -4.26 21.76 -0.39
CA ALA A 159 -3.73 20.39 -0.40
C ALA A 159 -2.35 20.35 -1.11
N PRO A 160 -1.41 19.50 -0.65
CA PRO A 160 -0.10 19.36 -1.30
C PRO A 160 -0.27 18.76 -2.71
N GLU A 161 0.55 19.23 -3.66
CA GLU A 161 0.43 18.81 -5.08
C GLU A 161 1.42 17.71 -5.45
N LYS A 162 2.61 17.69 -4.81
CA LYS A 162 3.64 16.70 -5.14
C LYS A 162 3.43 15.41 -4.34
N PRO A 163 3.52 14.23 -4.98
CA PRO A 163 3.54 12.97 -4.25
C PRO A 163 4.58 12.98 -3.14
N LEU A 164 4.21 12.43 -1.99
CA LEU A 164 5.02 12.32 -0.77
C LEU A 164 5.45 13.68 -0.17
N SER A 165 4.83 14.79 -0.59
CA SER A 165 4.95 16.07 0.11
C SER A 165 3.76 16.28 1.05
N PHE A 166 3.93 17.12 2.07
CA PHE A 166 2.86 17.42 3.01
C PHE A 166 2.79 18.90 3.40
N VAL A 167 1.63 19.29 3.88
CA VAL A 167 1.35 20.60 4.46
C VAL A 167 0.73 20.43 5.84
N ARG A 168 0.93 21.42 6.71
CA ARG A 168 0.29 21.50 8.01
C ARG A 168 -0.87 22.49 7.97
N GLY A 169 -1.99 22.12 8.57
CA GLY A 169 -3.21 22.92 8.60
C GLY A 169 -4.08 22.54 9.79
N SER A 170 -5.38 22.79 9.66
CA SER A 170 -6.37 22.40 10.66
C SER A 170 -7.62 21.81 10.02
N MET A 171 -8.26 20.90 10.73
CA MET A 171 -9.63 20.43 10.44
C MET A 171 -10.47 20.64 11.68
N VAL A 172 -11.53 21.46 11.59
CA VAL A 172 -12.25 21.97 12.76
C VAL A 172 -11.23 22.70 13.68
N ASP A 173 -11.05 22.23 14.90
CA ASP A 173 -10.12 22.79 15.89
C ASP A 173 -8.83 21.95 16.03
N ALA A 174 -8.75 20.80 15.33
CA ALA A 174 -7.61 19.90 15.36
C ALA A 174 -6.48 20.32 14.39
N GLY A 175 -5.25 20.28 14.86
CA GLY A 175 -4.06 20.40 14.00
C GLY A 175 -3.87 19.14 13.16
N VAL A 176 -3.72 19.28 11.85
CA VAL A 176 -3.51 18.15 10.95
C VAL A 176 -2.30 18.34 10.04
N THR A 177 -1.69 17.23 9.67
CA THR A 177 -0.74 17.17 8.55
C THR A 177 -1.42 16.42 7.40
N VAL A 178 -1.47 17.03 6.22
CA VAL A 178 -2.04 16.41 5.01
C VAL A 178 -0.91 16.08 4.06
N ILE A 179 -0.80 14.82 3.68
CA ILE A 179 0.25 14.24 2.85
C ILE A 179 -0.38 13.85 1.50
N ALA A 180 0.17 14.28 0.37
CA ALA A 180 -0.15 13.71 -0.93
C ALA A 180 0.57 12.36 -1.06
N ILE A 181 -0.16 11.28 -1.33
CA ILE A 181 0.42 9.94 -1.41
C ILE A 181 0.82 9.56 -2.84
N ASP A 182 1.52 8.44 -3.00
CA ASP A 182 1.99 7.88 -4.27
C ASP A 182 0.94 7.05 -5.04
N ALA A 183 -0.35 7.30 -4.77
CA ALA A 183 -1.50 6.69 -5.44
C ALA A 183 -1.54 5.14 -5.41
N PRO A 184 -1.39 4.46 -4.27
CA PRO A 184 -1.33 3.00 -4.20
C PRO A 184 -2.60 2.28 -4.67
N LEU A 185 -3.72 2.99 -4.75
CA LEU A 185 -5.00 2.48 -5.26
C LEU A 185 -5.28 2.86 -6.72
N GLY A 186 -4.31 3.48 -7.43
CA GLY A 186 -4.51 3.97 -8.78
C GLY A 186 -5.38 5.23 -8.87
N GLU A 187 -5.61 5.91 -7.75
CA GLU A 187 -6.37 7.13 -7.64
C GLU A 187 -5.58 8.21 -6.92
N GLU A 188 -5.85 9.47 -7.21
CA GLU A 188 -5.38 10.56 -6.37
C GLU A 188 -5.76 10.30 -4.91
N GLY A 189 -4.88 10.66 -4.00
CA GLY A 189 -5.13 10.41 -2.59
C GLY A 189 -4.25 11.19 -1.65
N TYR A 190 -4.74 11.26 -0.42
CA TYR A 190 -4.08 11.96 0.68
C TYR A 190 -4.15 11.10 1.94
N GLU A 191 -3.17 11.27 2.80
CA GLU A 191 -3.24 10.83 4.18
C GLU A 191 -3.34 12.06 5.09
N VAL A 192 -4.30 12.02 6.01
CA VAL A 192 -4.51 13.03 7.04
C VAL A 192 -4.03 12.46 8.36
N VAL A 193 -3.00 13.09 8.92
CA VAL A 193 -2.39 12.71 10.20
C VAL A 193 -2.79 13.73 11.25
N CYS A 194 -3.28 13.26 12.39
CA CYS A 194 -3.66 14.10 13.55
C CYS A 194 -3.20 13.44 14.86
N ALA A 195 -3.27 14.19 15.97
CA ALA A 195 -3.11 13.59 17.28
C ALA A 195 -4.23 12.55 17.56
N ALA A 196 -3.90 11.51 18.33
CA ALA A 196 -4.87 10.44 18.64
C ALA A 196 -6.14 10.95 19.32
N ASP A 197 -6.00 11.98 20.20
CA ASP A 197 -7.14 12.59 20.88
C ASP A 197 -8.12 13.31 19.93
N ASP A 198 -7.63 13.78 18.78
CA ASP A 198 -8.43 14.46 17.76
C ASP A 198 -8.99 13.52 16.68
N ALA A 199 -8.61 12.24 16.71
CA ALA A 199 -8.89 11.27 15.66
C ALA A 199 -10.38 11.14 15.33
N ALA A 200 -11.25 11.12 16.34
CA ALA A 200 -12.69 10.98 16.14
C ALA A 200 -13.30 12.18 15.41
N ASP A 201 -12.93 13.40 15.77
CA ASP A 201 -13.45 14.63 15.15
C ASP A 201 -12.93 14.82 13.72
N VAL A 202 -11.66 14.47 13.49
CA VAL A 202 -11.05 14.50 12.16
C VAL A 202 -11.72 13.47 11.24
N PHE A 203 -11.89 12.24 11.70
CA PHE A 203 -12.53 11.18 10.91
C PHE A 203 -14.00 11.51 10.59
N ASP A 204 -14.77 11.99 11.58
CA ASP A 204 -16.14 12.46 11.35
C ASP A 204 -16.21 13.59 10.30
N THR A 205 -15.25 14.52 10.37
CA THR A 205 -15.13 15.60 9.38
C THR A 205 -14.83 15.06 7.98
N LEU A 206 -13.94 14.07 7.87
CA LEU A 206 -13.63 13.41 6.60
C LEU A 206 -14.81 12.62 6.02
N ILE A 207 -15.71 12.11 6.83
CA ILE A 207 -16.90 11.42 6.36
C ILE A 207 -18.00 12.41 5.95
N ASN A 208 -18.32 13.37 6.84
CA ASN A 208 -19.62 14.05 6.82
C ASN A 208 -19.57 15.51 6.35
N ARG A 209 -18.39 16.18 6.31
CA ARG A 209 -18.32 17.60 5.92
C ARG A 209 -17.84 17.76 4.49
N GLY A 210 -18.31 18.81 3.83
CA GLY A 210 -18.02 19.07 2.41
C GLY A 210 -18.59 17.98 1.51
N LEU A 211 -17.76 17.43 0.61
CA LEU A 211 -18.12 16.27 -0.19
C LEU A 211 -18.15 15.01 0.70
N ASN A 212 -19.26 14.29 0.74
CA ASN A 212 -19.35 13.06 1.51
C ASN A 212 -18.39 11.99 0.94
N ALA A 213 -17.61 11.38 1.80
CA ALA A 213 -16.72 10.28 1.46
C ALA A 213 -17.32 8.94 1.93
N ALA A 214 -17.22 7.91 1.10
CA ALA A 214 -17.60 6.56 1.49
C ALA A 214 -16.57 5.99 2.48
N THR A 215 -17.02 5.44 3.62
CA THR A 215 -16.11 4.71 4.51
C THR A 215 -15.79 3.36 3.91
N PHE A 216 -14.51 2.99 3.86
CA PHE A 216 -14.09 1.68 3.38
C PHE A 216 -13.01 1.06 4.28
N GLY A 217 -12.86 -0.25 4.19
CA GLY A 217 -11.89 -1.02 4.96
C GLY A 217 -10.87 -1.71 4.06
N TYR A 218 -10.03 -2.53 4.68
CA TYR A 218 -8.89 -3.14 4.01
C TYR A 218 -9.28 -4.16 2.93
N ARG A 219 -10.47 -4.77 2.98
CA ARG A 219 -10.97 -5.61 1.88
C ARG A 219 -11.11 -4.82 0.57
N THR A 220 -11.67 -3.62 0.66
CA THR A 220 -11.75 -2.71 -0.49
C THR A 220 -10.37 -2.16 -0.88
N TRP A 221 -9.49 -1.85 0.10
CA TRP A 221 -8.11 -1.47 -0.14
C TRP A 221 -7.36 -2.50 -0.97
N ASP A 222 -7.44 -3.77 -0.55
CA ASP A 222 -6.77 -4.88 -1.22
C ASP A 222 -7.27 -5.05 -2.67
N ALA A 223 -8.59 -4.95 -2.88
CA ALA A 223 -9.17 -5.05 -4.23
C ALA A 223 -8.73 -3.89 -5.15
N LEU A 224 -8.78 -2.65 -4.66
CA LEU A 224 -8.36 -1.47 -5.42
C LEU A 224 -6.85 -1.49 -5.72
N SER A 225 -6.01 -1.98 -4.79
CA SER A 225 -4.57 -2.09 -5.00
C SER A 225 -4.21 -3.16 -6.04
N VAL A 226 -4.99 -4.25 -6.15
CA VAL A 226 -4.83 -5.22 -7.25
C VAL A 226 -5.17 -4.56 -8.59
N GLU A 227 -6.32 -3.88 -8.71
CA GLU A 227 -6.67 -3.15 -9.93
C GLU A 227 -5.59 -2.15 -10.36
N ALA A 228 -4.95 -1.50 -9.39
CA ALA A 228 -3.85 -0.56 -9.61
C ALA A 228 -2.50 -1.24 -9.92
N GLY A 229 -2.41 -2.56 -9.81
CA GLY A 229 -1.16 -3.31 -9.97
C GLY A 229 -0.12 -3.03 -8.89
N THR A 230 -0.56 -2.61 -7.70
CA THR A 230 0.32 -2.19 -6.59
C THR A 230 0.68 -3.37 -5.70
N PRO A 231 1.95 -3.77 -5.60
CA PRO A 231 2.38 -4.77 -4.64
C PRO A 231 2.34 -4.22 -3.20
N LEU A 232 1.93 -5.06 -2.25
CA LEU A 232 1.80 -4.74 -0.83
C LEU A 232 2.71 -5.63 0.02
N PHE A 233 3.11 -5.12 1.19
CA PHE A 233 4.03 -5.83 2.10
C PHE A 233 3.51 -7.21 2.49
N GLU A 234 2.26 -7.29 2.87
CA GLU A 234 1.62 -8.50 3.36
C GLU A 234 1.59 -9.65 2.34
N TYR A 235 1.65 -9.34 1.04
CA TYR A 235 1.44 -10.31 -0.04
C TYR A 235 2.66 -10.50 -0.94
N GLU A 236 3.25 -9.43 -1.45
CA GLU A 236 4.27 -9.52 -2.50
C GLU A 236 5.68 -9.10 -2.05
N LEU A 237 5.77 -8.11 -1.11
CA LEU A 237 7.07 -7.50 -0.81
C LEU A 237 7.92 -8.34 0.13
N ALA A 238 7.36 -8.83 1.24
CA ALA A 238 8.12 -9.51 2.28
C ALA A 238 9.01 -10.64 1.74
N GLY A 239 10.32 -10.57 1.99
CA GLY A 239 11.29 -11.58 1.56
C GLY A 239 11.61 -11.61 0.07
N THR A 240 11.04 -10.69 -0.74
CA THR A 240 11.26 -10.60 -2.18
C THR A 240 12.35 -9.56 -2.49
N VAL A 241 13.14 -9.77 -3.55
CA VAL A 241 14.12 -8.77 -4.02
C VAL A 241 13.38 -7.67 -4.81
N PRO A 242 13.61 -6.37 -4.57
CA PRO A 242 12.85 -5.27 -5.19
C PRO A 242 12.80 -5.32 -6.71
N ASN A 243 13.88 -5.77 -7.37
CA ASN A 243 13.95 -5.90 -8.83
C ASN A 243 12.92 -6.90 -9.38
N VAL A 244 12.55 -7.95 -8.62
CA VAL A 244 11.50 -8.94 -8.99
C VAL A 244 10.13 -8.27 -9.09
N LEU A 245 9.89 -7.26 -8.25
CA LEU A 245 8.64 -6.50 -8.23
C LEU A 245 8.71 -5.21 -9.07
N GLY A 246 9.84 -4.94 -9.72
CA GLY A 246 10.02 -3.72 -10.51
C GLY A 246 9.92 -2.41 -9.70
N LEU A 247 10.22 -2.44 -8.40
CA LEU A 247 10.08 -1.30 -7.48
C LEU A 247 11.23 -0.29 -7.62
N ARG A 248 11.36 0.34 -8.77
CA ARG A 248 12.47 1.29 -9.04
C ARG A 248 12.35 2.58 -8.25
N ASN A 249 11.15 3.05 -7.98
CA ASN A 249 10.88 4.28 -7.21
C ASN A 249 11.27 4.18 -5.73
N ALA A 250 11.42 2.96 -5.21
CA ALA A 250 11.87 2.70 -3.84
C ALA A 250 13.40 2.65 -3.69
N LEU A 251 14.15 2.82 -4.79
CA LEU A 251 15.59 2.62 -4.87
C LEU A 251 16.31 3.87 -5.40
N ASP A 252 17.30 4.37 -4.68
CA ASP A 252 18.26 5.36 -5.22
C ASP A 252 19.56 4.62 -5.59
N PHE A 253 19.77 4.44 -6.89
CA PHE A 253 20.97 3.76 -7.41
C PHE A 253 22.25 4.62 -7.34
N GLU A 254 22.12 5.92 -7.05
CA GLU A 254 23.23 6.89 -6.98
C GLU A 254 23.63 7.23 -5.54
N LYS A 255 22.86 6.81 -4.55
CA LYS A 255 23.19 7.06 -3.13
C LYS A 255 24.34 6.19 -2.64
N GLY A 256 24.87 6.53 -1.46
CA GLY A 256 25.88 5.74 -0.75
C GLY A 256 25.43 4.33 -0.39
N CYS A 257 26.32 3.58 0.28
CA CYS A 257 26.06 2.18 0.62
C CYS A 257 24.90 2.03 1.62
N TYR A 258 24.05 1.06 1.35
CA TYR A 258 23.05 0.53 2.28
C TYR A 258 23.04 -1.01 2.23
N VAL A 259 22.47 -1.66 3.22
CA VAL A 259 22.43 -3.12 3.30
C VAL A 259 21.65 -3.69 2.10
N GLY A 260 22.20 -4.75 1.45
CA GLY A 260 21.56 -5.41 0.30
C GLY A 260 21.80 -4.74 -1.06
N GLN A 261 22.39 -3.53 -1.11
CA GLN A 261 22.62 -2.77 -2.34
C GLN A 261 23.37 -3.55 -3.42
N GLU A 262 24.39 -4.34 -3.05
CA GLU A 262 25.17 -5.11 -4.03
C GLU A 262 24.30 -6.07 -4.85
N VAL A 263 23.37 -6.75 -4.21
CA VAL A 263 22.45 -7.69 -4.88
C VAL A 263 21.52 -6.93 -5.81
N VAL A 264 20.87 -5.86 -5.32
CA VAL A 264 19.96 -5.02 -6.10
C VAL A 264 20.66 -4.41 -7.33
N SER A 265 21.84 -3.81 -7.13
CA SER A 265 22.61 -3.19 -8.23
C SER A 265 23.13 -4.22 -9.23
N ARG A 266 23.49 -5.42 -8.79
CA ARG A 266 23.93 -6.48 -9.69
C ARG A 266 22.80 -6.95 -10.61
N VAL A 267 21.60 -7.16 -10.07
CA VAL A 267 20.42 -7.52 -10.88
C VAL A 267 20.09 -6.41 -11.86
N GLU A 268 20.15 -5.14 -11.44
CA GLU A 268 19.88 -3.97 -12.27
C GLU A 268 20.87 -3.81 -13.43
N ASN A 269 22.18 -3.97 -13.17
CA ASN A 269 23.24 -3.62 -14.13
C ASN A 269 23.75 -4.79 -14.95
N GLN A 270 23.61 -6.04 -14.50
CA GLN A 270 24.27 -7.21 -15.07
C GLN A 270 23.32 -8.36 -15.40
N GLY A 271 22.04 -8.24 -15.07
CA GLY A 271 21.12 -9.33 -15.20
C GLY A 271 19.69 -8.88 -15.39
N ARG A 272 18.81 -9.89 -15.31
CA ARG A 272 17.35 -9.71 -15.21
C ARG A 272 16.91 -10.34 -13.89
N PRO A 273 15.81 -9.87 -13.29
CA PRO A 273 15.21 -10.59 -12.18
C PRO A 273 14.78 -11.99 -12.67
N SER A 274 14.79 -12.96 -11.78
CA SER A 274 14.38 -14.34 -12.10
C SER A 274 12.88 -14.48 -12.31
N ARG A 275 12.09 -13.60 -11.72
CA ARG A 275 10.62 -13.53 -11.83
C ARG A 275 10.18 -12.09 -12.04
N ARG A 276 8.92 -11.93 -12.46
CA ARG A 276 8.24 -10.63 -12.58
C ARG A 276 6.79 -10.73 -12.07
N LEU A 277 6.27 -9.61 -11.60
CA LEU A 277 4.85 -9.48 -11.24
C LEU A 277 4.04 -9.17 -12.49
N VAL A 278 2.96 -9.90 -12.68
CA VAL A 278 2.04 -9.74 -13.83
C VAL A 278 0.59 -9.71 -13.36
N GLY A 279 -0.29 -9.14 -14.18
CA GLY A 279 -1.74 -9.21 -14.04
C GLY A 279 -2.32 -10.42 -14.76
N LEU A 280 -3.35 -11.03 -14.17
CA LEU A 280 -4.14 -12.10 -14.78
C LEU A 280 -5.63 -11.77 -14.65
N GLU A 281 -6.37 -11.92 -15.76
CA GLU A 281 -7.82 -12.05 -15.77
C GLU A 281 -8.16 -13.52 -15.62
N LEU A 282 -9.03 -13.89 -14.68
CA LEU A 282 -9.37 -15.28 -14.36
C LEU A 282 -10.67 -15.67 -15.10
N ASP A 283 -10.58 -15.79 -16.42
CA ASP A 283 -11.72 -15.98 -17.34
C ASP A 283 -12.62 -17.15 -16.94
N GLY A 284 -12.01 -18.24 -16.45
CA GLY A 284 -12.75 -19.43 -16.01
C GLY A 284 -13.64 -19.20 -14.79
N LEU A 285 -13.52 -18.08 -14.09
CA LEU A 285 -14.36 -17.72 -12.93
C LEU A 285 -15.39 -16.62 -13.23
N ALA A 286 -15.34 -15.97 -14.39
CA ALA A 286 -16.16 -14.80 -14.71
C ALA A 286 -17.68 -15.10 -14.54
N ASP A 287 -18.16 -16.22 -15.10
CA ASP A 287 -19.58 -16.62 -14.97
C ASP A 287 -19.98 -16.92 -13.52
N ALA A 288 -19.09 -17.54 -12.73
CA ALA A 288 -19.35 -17.87 -11.34
C ALA A 288 -19.44 -16.61 -10.48
N VAL A 289 -18.54 -15.65 -10.71
CA VAL A 289 -18.53 -14.34 -10.04
C VAL A 289 -19.77 -13.53 -10.42
N ALA A 290 -20.10 -13.47 -11.72
CA ALA A 290 -21.29 -12.77 -12.21
C ALA A 290 -22.62 -13.39 -11.69
N GLY A 291 -22.61 -14.67 -11.35
CA GLY A 291 -23.75 -15.38 -10.77
C GLY A 291 -23.97 -15.14 -9.28
N ILE A 292 -23.04 -14.47 -8.58
CA ILE A 292 -23.23 -14.15 -7.17
C ILE A 292 -24.26 -13.03 -7.03
N ASP A 293 -25.24 -13.25 -6.15
CA ASP A 293 -26.21 -12.21 -5.81
C ASP A 293 -25.50 -11.00 -5.20
N GLY A 294 -25.75 -9.80 -5.72
CA GLY A 294 -25.17 -8.54 -5.22
C GLY A 294 -25.53 -8.22 -3.75
N ASP A 295 -26.39 -9.02 -3.13
CA ASP A 295 -26.69 -9.00 -1.70
C ASP A 295 -26.03 -10.15 -0.91
N ALA A 296 -25.21 -10.98 -1.56
CA ALA A 296 -24.43 -12.03 -0.90
C ALA A 296 -23.43 -11.44 0.14
N GLU A 297 -23.06 -12.28 1.10
CA GLU A 297 -21.99 -11.95 2.05
C GLU A 297 -20.65 -11.80 1.30
N PRO A 298 -19.78 -10.84 1.72
CA PRO A 298 -18.49 -10.58 1.05
C PRO A 298 -17.59 -11.82 0.89
N ASP A 299 -17.61 -12.74 1.85
CA ASP A 299 -16.79 -13.95 1.85
C ASP A 299 -17.10 -14.91 0.69
N ARG A 300 -18.30 -14.81 0.10
CA ARG A 300 -18.68 -15.64 -1.06
C ARG A 300 -17.80 -15.42 -2.28
N TYR A 301 -17.29 -14.20 -2.45
CA TYR A 301 -16.35 -13.90 -3.54
C TYR A 301 -14.98 -14.52 -3.26
N GLU A 302 -14.50 -14.44 -2.01
CA GLU A 302 -13.21 -15.01 -1.62
C GLU A 302 -13.17 -16.55 -1.73
N GLU A 303 -14.30 -17.23 -1.45
CA GLU A 303 -14.42 -18.68 -1.57
C GLU A 303 -14.21 -19.20 -3.01
N LEU A 304 -14.46 -18.37 -4.02
CA LEU A 304 -14.30 -18.71 -5.44
C LEU A 304 -12.89 -18.43 -5.98
N LEU A 305 -12.16 -17.51 -5.36
CA LEU A 305 -10.90 -17.00 -5.89
C LEU A 305 -9.71 -17.89 -5.48
N PRO A 306 -8.65 -17.95 -6.31
CA PRO A 306 -7.42 -18.61 -5.92
C PRO A 306 -6.77 -17.90 -4.72
N THR A 307 -6.32 -18.70 -3.77
CA THR A 307 -5.49 -18.20 -2.66
C THR A 307 -4.05 -17.97 -3.10
N GLY A 308 -3.32 -17.14 -2.36
CA GLY A 308 -1.88 -16.98 -2.56
C GLY A 308 -1.16 -18.33 -2.56
N GLY A 309 -0.21 -18.51 -3.51
CA GLY A 309 0.49 -19.77 -3.75
C GLY A 309 -0.18 -20.71 -4.75
N ALA A 310 -1.38 -20.38 -5.27
CA ALA A 310 -2.00 -21.16 -6.34
C ALA A 310 -1.11 -21.13 -7.60
N ALA A 311 -0.79 -22.32 -8.14
CA ALA A 311 0.17 -22.44 -9.24
C ALA A 311 -0.40 -21.91 -10.56
N VAL A 312 0.43 -21.15 -11.30
CA VAL A 312 0.14 -20.64 -12.65
C VAL A 312 0.87 -21.51 -13.66
N PHE A 313 0.17 -21.95 -14.71
CA PHE A 313 0.69 -22.79 -15.77
C PHE A 313 0.60 -22.09 -17.13
N ALA A 314 1.58 -22.36 -17.99
CA ALA A 314 1.51 -22.14 -19.45
C ALA A 314 1.49 -23.51 -20.11
N GLY A 315 0.34 -23.95 -20.60
CA GLY A 315 0.12 -25.35 -20.97
C GLY A 315 0.38 -26.29 -19.78
N ASP A 316 1.32 -27.25 -19.93
CA ASP A 316 1.66 -28.22 -18.87
C ASP A 316 2.80 -27.74 -17.92
N GLU A 317 3.42 -26.60 -18.20
CA GLU A 317 4.57 -26.08 -17.45
C GLU A 317 4.11 -25.13 -16.34
N ALA A 318 4.51 -25.39 -15.10
CA ALA A 318 4.30 -24.46 -13.99
C ALA A 318 5.30 -23.30 -14.09
N ILE A 319 4.80 -22.09 -14.34
CA ILE A 319 5.62 -20.89 -14.56
C ILE A 319 5.66 -19.93 -13.38
N GLY A 320 4.80 -20.12 -12.39
CA GLY A 320 4.72 -19.22 -11.23
C GLY A 320 3.57 -19.52 -10.29
N GLU A 321 3.21 -18.51 -9.53
CA GLU A 321 2.16 -18.60 -8.50
C GLU A 321 1.37 -17.29 -8.39
N VAL A 322 0.08 -17.40 -8.10
CA VAL A 322 -0.76 -16.26 -7.71
C VAL A 322 -0.29 -15.72 -6.37
N THR A 323 -0.20 -14.41 -6.23
CA THR A 323 0.08 -13.75 -4.94
C THR A 323 -1.20 -13.29 -4.27
N ARG A 324 -2.11 -12.71 -5.05
CA ARG A 324 -3.39 -12.17 -4.60
C ARG A 324 -4.42 -12.25 -5.69
N ALA A 325 -5.68 -12.56 -5.33
CA ALA A 325 -6.81 -12.50 -6.25
C ALA A 325 -8.00 -11.76 -5.62
N VAL A 326 -8.74 -11.02 -6.43
CA VAL A 326 -9.89 -10.20 -6.02
C VAL A 326 -10.95 -10.17 -7.11
N VAL A 327 -12.15 -9.73 -6.77
CA VAL A 327 -13.09 -9.22 -7.78
C VAL A 327 -12.85 -7.72 -7.89
N GLY A 328 -12.48 -7.25 -9.08
CA GLY A 328 -12.15 -5.86 -9.33
C GLY A 328 -13.36 -4.94 -9.12
N PRO A 329 -13.27 -3.90 -8.27
CA PRO A 329 -14.41 -3.00 -8.03
C PRO A 329 -14.88 -2.23 -9.28
N ALA A 330 -13.97 -1.86 -10.17
CA ALA A 330 -14.32 -1.15 -11.40
C ALA A 330 -14.79 -2.10 -12.51
N THR A 331 -14.06 -3.20 -12.70
CA THR A 331 -14.32 -4.16 -13.78
C THR A 331 -15.51 -5.08 -13.46
N GLY A 332 -15.65 -5.49 -12.21
CA GLY A 332 -16.57 -6.56 -11.78
C GLY A 332 -16.04 -7.95 -12.09
N GLU A 333 -14.82 -8.07 -12.64
CA GLU A 333 -14.21 -9.31 -13.09
C GLU A 333 -13.23 -9.87 -12.03
N PRO A 334 -13.01 -11.20 -12.01
CA PRO A 334 -12.02 -11.81 -11.15
C PRO A 334 -10.60 -11.56 -11.70
N LEU A 335 -9.78 -10.88 -10.91
CA LEU A 335 -8.42 -10.45 -11.25
C LEU A 335 -7.42 -11.06 -10.28
N ALA A 336 -6.19 -11.30 -10.73
CA ALA A 336 -5.10 -11.71 -9.86
C ALA A 336 -3.78 -11.03 -10.20
N LEU A 337 -2.93 -10.84 -9.18
CA LEU A 337 -1.51 -10.60 -9.33
C LEU A 337 -0.78 -11.93 -9.19
N ALA A 338 0.24 -12.16 -10.01
CA ALA A 338 1.03 -13.38 -9.99
C ALA A 338 2.53 -13.10 -10.18
N LEU A 339 3.37 -13.85 -9.48
CA LEU A 339 4.81 -13.88 -9.69
C LEU A 339 5.16 -15.05 -10.61
N VAL A 340 5.57 -14.73 -11.84
CA VAL A 340 5.93 -15.72 -12.87
C VAL A 340 7.40 -15.62 -13.27
N GLY A 341 7.96 -16.64 -13.89
CA GLY A 341 9.29 -16.60 -14.50
C GLY A 341 9.42 -15.38 -15.41
N PHE A 342 10.56 -14.66 -15.35
CA PHE A 342 10.70 -13.40 -16.09
C PHE A 342 10.53 -13.58 -17.61
N ASP A 343 11.07 -14.65 -18.17
CA ASP A 343 11.01 -14.99 -19.58
C ASP A 343 9.90 -16.01 -19.92
N ALA A 344 8.97 -16.28 -18.97
CA ALA A 344 7.89 -17.23 -19.20
C ALA A 344 6.96 -16.77 -20.35
N ASP A 345 6.52 -17.74 -21.14
CA ASP A 345 5.45 -17.51 -22.12
C ASP A 345 4.14 -17.23 -21.39
N LEU A 346 3.48 -16.15 -21.73
CA LEU A 346 2.22 -15.73 -21.13
C LEU A 346 0.99 -16.05 -22.00
N ALA A 347 1.12 -16.98 -22.93
CA ALA A 347 0.01 -17.45 -23.76
C ALA A 347 -0.61 -18.73 -23.17
N GLY A 348 -1.94 -18.84 -23.23
CA GLY A 348 -2.67 -20.04 -22.82
C GLY A 348 -2.46 -20.39 -21.35
N LEU A 349 -2.66 -19.40 -20.49
CA LEU A 349 -2.46 -19.55 -19.06
C LEU A 349 -3.62 -20.26 -18.36
N SER A 350 -3.31 -21.00 -17.30
CA SER A 350 -4.29 -21.50 -16.35
C SER A 350 -3.80 -21.38 -14.91
N VAL A 351 -4.74 -21.26 -13.96
CA VAL A 351 -4.49 -21.25 -12.52
C VAL A 351 -5.12 -22.50 -11.92
N ARG A 352 -4.37 -23.21 -11.08
CA ARG A 352 -4.88 -24.43 -10.44
C ARG A 352 -5.64 -24.11 -9.15
N LEU A 353 -6.95 -24.46 -9.13
CA LEU A 353 -7.88 -24.26 -8.03
C LEU A 353 -8.37 -25.61 -7.50
N ALA A 354 -8.06 -25.97 -6.25
CA ALA A 354 -8.55 -27.19 -5.59
C ALA A 354 -8.50 -28.48 -6.44
N GLY A 355 -7.61 -28.52 -7.44
CA GLY A 355 -7.44 -29.66 -8.35
C GLY A 355 -8.03 -29.46 -9.75
N ASP A 356 -8.85 -28.43 -9.94
CA ASP A 356 -9.35 -28.02 -11.25
C ASP A 356 -8.48 -26.92 -11.87
N GLU A 357 -8.55 -26.75 -13.19
CA GLU A 357 -7.87 -25.69 -13.91
C GLU A 357 -8.86 -24.58 -14.25
N CYS A 358 -8.47 -23.35 -13.89
CA CYS A 358 -9.18 -22.13 -14.25
C CYS A 358 -8.42 -21.44 -15.39
N GLU A 359 -9.06 -21.23 -16.53
CA GLU A 359 -8.49 -20.47 -17.64
C GLU A 359 -8.18 -19.03 -17.20
N ALA A 360 -7.02 -18.53 -17.61
CA ALA A 360 -6.58 -17.19 -17.30
C ALA A 360 -5.89 -16.53 -18.49
N THR A 361 -6.04 -15.21 -18.59
CA THR A 361 -5.39 -14.39 -19.62
C THR A 361 -4.47 -13.37 -18.97
N HIS A 362 -3.25 -13.19 -19.53
CA HIS A 362 -2.35 -12.14 -19.11
C HIS A 362 -2.94 -10.76 -19.41
N ALA A 363 -2.92 -9.89 -18.43
CA ALA A 363 -3.34 -8.50 -18.54
C ALA A 363 -2.19 -7.55 -18.16
N GLU A 364 -2.09 -6.45 -18.90
CA GLU A 364 -1.15 -5.36 -18.55
C GLU A 364 -1.59 -4.66 -17.27
N LEU A 365 -0.60 -4.23 -16.47
CA LEU A 365 -0.85 -3.45 -15.25
C LEU A 365 -0.69 -1.94 -15.51
N PRO A 366 -1.56 -1.09 -14.94
CA PRO A 366 -2.70 -1.43 -14.09
C PRO A 366 -3.86 -2.04 -14.88
N PHE A 367 -4.73 -2.82 -14.25
CA PHE A 367 -5.96 -3.33 -14.88
C PHE A 367 -6.95 -2.21 -15.21
N VAL A 368 -6.92 -1.12 -14.46
CA VAL A 368 -7.79 0.05 -14.62
C VAL A 368 -6.98 1.32 -14.56
N ASP A 369 -7.13 2.17 -15.56
CA ASP A 369 -6.61 3.54 -15.52
C ASP A 369 -7.51 4.40 -14.62
N GLY A 370 -6.97 4.76 -13.44
CA GLY A 370 -7.62 5.65 -12.49
C GLY A 370 -7.22 7.11 -12.68
N SER A 371 -7.56 7.96 -11.70
CA SER A 371 -7.19 9.39 -11.71
C SER A 371 -5.69 9.63 -11.50
N ALA A 372 -4.96 8.65 -10.95
CA ALA A 372 -3.51 8.68 -10.79
C ALA A 372 -2.92 7.27 -11.00
N ARG A 373 -1.64 7.22 -11.32
CA ARG A 373 -0.91 5.96 -11.48
C ARG A 373 -0.13 5.65 -10.21
N SER A 374 -0.18 4.39 -9.75
CA SER A 374 0.57 3.97 -8.57
C SER A 374 2.07 4.21 -8.74
N GLY A 375 2.69 4.87 -7.76
CA GLY A 375 4.13 5.03 -7.70
C GLY A 375 4.89 3.71 -7.50
N ARG A 376 4.18 2.64 -7.10
CA ARG A 376 4.72 1.29 -6.90
C ARG A 376 4.38 0.32 -8.04
N LEU A 377 3.81 0.82 -9.13
CA LEU A 377 3.53 -0.02 -10.29
C LEU A 377 4.83 -0.64 -10.83
N PRO A 378 4.86 -1.97 -11.07
CA PRO A 378 6.05 -2.65 -11.58
C PRO A 378 6.62 -2.00 -12.83
N THR A 379 7.91 -1.65 -12.77
CA THR A 379 8.64 -1.09 -13.91
C THR A 379 9.95 -1.84 -14.07
N TYR A 380 10.08 -2.55 -15.20
CA TYR A 380 11.27 -3.31 -15.52
C TYR A 380 12.10 -2.55 -16.55
N SER A 381 13.44 -2.60 -16.42
CA SER A 381 14.33 -2.07 -17.47
C SER A 381 14.19 -2.91 -18.73
N ASP A 382 14.03 -2.26 -19.87
CA ASP A 382 14.19 -2.90 -21.16
C ASP A 382 15.61 -3.46 -21.23
N ALA A 383 15.74 -4.75 -21.48
CA ALA A 383 17.01 -5.46 -21.55
C ALA A 383 17.63 -5.33 -22.94
#